data_b7589c7f288275d2cb80e3f1a9afc670
#
_entry.id   b7589c7f288275d2cb80e3f1a9afc670
#
_cell.length_a   1.000
_cell.length_b   1.000
_cell.length_c   1.000
_cell.angle_alpha   90.00
_cell.angle_beta   90.00
_cell.angle_gamma   90.00
#
_symmetry.space_group_name_H-M   'P 1'
#
loop_
_entity.id
_entity.type
_entity.pdbx_description
1 polymer ?
#
loop_
_entity_poly.entity_id
_entity_poly.type
_entity_poly.pdbx_seq_one_letter_code
_entity_poly.pdbx_strand_id
1 'polypeptide(L)' 'MDKPTMQKYQVNNAIVGVSKMFGGGRTQVPADVRKLLGVNDGHKLVWKLKEGEIVVVHA' A
#
# COMPACT_ATOMS: atom_id res chain seq x y z
N MET A 1 -28.62 3.95 3.53
CA MET A 1 -27.97 4.24 3.70
C MET A 1 -27.32 4.40 3.60
N ASP A 2 -27.64 4.25 3.40
CA ASP A 2 -26.88 4.52 3.36
C ASP A 2 -26.22 4.55 3.06
N LYS A 3 -26.58 4.27 2.68
CA LYS A 3 -25.86 4.45 2.48
C LYS A 3 -25.16 4.78 2.17
N PRO A 4 -25.35 4.90 1.99
CA PRO A 4 -24.45 5.23 1.64
C PRO A 4 -23.74 5.47 1.45
N THR A 5 -23.90 5.38 1.33
CA THR A 5 -23.05 5.79 1.24
C THR A 5 -22.21 5.80 1.20
N MET A 6 -22.36 5.54 1.05
CA MET A 6 -21.55 5.66 1.04
C MET A 6 -20.88 5.71 0.71
N GLN A 7 -21.00 5.63 0.42
CA GLN A 7 -20.28 5.84 0.21
C GLN A 7 -19.52 6.28 -0.13
N LYS A 8 -19.83 6.10 -0.45
CA LYS A 8 -19.01 6.71 -0.68
C LYS A 8 -18.20 6.93 -0.43
N TYR A 9 -18.09 6.79 -0.31
CA TYR A 9 -17.19 7.13 0.08
C TYR A 9 -16.36 6.76 0.15
N GLN A 10 -16.34 6.58 -0.40
CA GLN A 10 -15.44 6.43 -0.39
C GLN A 10 -14.48 6.21 0.24
N VAL A 11 -14.47 5.84 0.16
CA VAL A 11 -13.44 5.61 1.12
C VAL A 11 -12.25 4.96 0.53
N ASN A 12 -11.11 5.41 0.91
CA ASN A 12 -9.90 5.00 0.27
C ASN A 12 -9.03 4.18 1.20
N ASN A 13 -9.66 3.28 1.94
CA ASN A 13 -8.97 2.42 2.89
C ASN A 13 -9.02 0.96 2.48
N ALA A 14 -9.04 0.71 1.18
CA ALA A 14 -9.07 -0.66 0.70
C ALA A 14 -7.73 -1.33 1.01
N ILE A 15 -7.78 -2.55 1.50
CA ILE A 15 -6.60 -3.37 1.71
C ILE A 15 -6.21 -3.97 0.37
N VAL A 16 -4.97 -3.73 -0.06
CA VAL A 16 -4.47 -4.23 -1.33
C VAL A 16 -3.46 -5.36 -1.15
N GLY A 17 -3.21 -5.75 0.08
CA GLY A 17 -2.34 -6.87 0.34
C GLY A 17 -2.01 -6.95 1.82
N VAL A 18 -1.51 -8.12 2.21
CA VAL A 18 -1.05 -8.38 3.57
C VAL A 18 0.25 -9.13 3.46
N SER A 19 1.23 -8.78 4.26
CA SER A 19 2.49 -9.50 4.29
C SER A 19 2.99 -9.58 5.73
N LYS A 20 3.85 -10.56 5.97
CA LYS A 20 4.42 -10.80 7.29
C LYS A 20 5.83 -10.25 7.34
N MET A 21 6.19 -9.66 8.47
CA MET A 21 7.56 -9.21 8.68
C MET A 21 8.45 -10.39 9.07
N PHE A 22 9.63 -10.43 8.50
CA PHE A 22 10.64 -11.44 8.79
C PHE A 22 11.84 -10.79 9.48
N GLY A 23 12.76 -11.60 9.92
CA GLY A 23 13.95 -11.12 10.59
C GLY A 23 14.71 -10.12 9.74
N GLY A 24 15.27 -9.09 10.39
CA GLY A 24 15.97 -8.03 9.68
C GLY A 24 15.07 -6.98 9.06
N GLY A 25 13.79 -6.98 9.43
CA GLY A 25 12.87 -5.99 8.91
C GLY A 25 12.44 -6.23 7.48
N ARG A 26 12.44 -7.48 7.03
CA ARG A 26 12.12 -7.83 5.64
C ARG A 26 10.69 -8.27 5.52
N THR A 27 10.10 -7.97 4.37
CA THR A 27 8.77 -8.44 4.02
C THR A 27 8.67 -8.55 2.51
N GLN A 28 7.78 -9.41 2.03
CA GLN A 28 7.52 -9.51 0.60
C GLN A 28 6.44 -8.51 0.22
N VAL A 29 6.70 -7.72 -0.80
CA VAL A 29 5.70 -6.78 -1.32
C VAL A 29 4.62 -7.58 -2.04
N PRO A 30 3.35 -7.44 -1.64
CA PRO A 30 2.27 -8.18 -2.29
C PRO A 30 2.18 -7.87 -3.79
N ALA A 31 1.73 -8.87 -4.55
CA ALA A 31 1.69 -8.75 -6.01
C ALA A 31 0.83 -7.58 -6.46
N ASP A 32 -0.32 -7.37 -5.83
CA ASP A 32 -1.20 -6.27 -6.22
C ASP A 32 -0.56 -4.92 -5.94
N VAL A 33 0.20 -4.80 -4.86
CA VAL A 33 0.92 -3.57 -4.54
C VAL A 33 1.97 -3.31 -5.61
N ARG A 34 2.70 -4.35 -6.03
CA ARG A 34 3.71 -4.20 -7.08
C ARG A 34 3.08 -3.73 -8.38
N LYS A 35 1.91 -4.26 -8.73
CA LYS A 35 1.20 -3.85 -9.94
C LYS A 35 0.76 -2.39 -9.85
N LEU A 36 0.20 -2.00 -8.72
CA LEU A 36 -0.28 -0.63 -8.54
C LEU A 36 0.85 0.37 -8.57
N LEU A 37 2.01 0.01 -8.02
CA LEU A 37 3.17 0.88 -8.01
C LEU A 37 3.98 0.81 -9.31
N GLY A 38 3.78 -0.23 -10.09
CA GLY A 38 4.56 -0.42 -11.31
C GLY A 38 6.00 -0.81 -11.05
N VAL A 39 6.25 -1.53 -9.95
CA VAL A 39 7.62 -1.89 -9.58
C VAL A 39 7.89 -3.36 -9.84
N ASN A 40 9.14 -3.65 -10.17
CA ASN A 40 9.64 -4.99 -10.40
C ASN A 40 10.94 -5.17 -9.62
N ASP A 41 11.48 -6.37 -9.69
CA ASP A 41 12.75 -6.66 -9.03
C ASP A 41 13.81 -5.68 -9.52
N GLY A 42 14.61 -5.21 -8.59
CA GLY A 42 15.66 -4.25 -8.88
C GLY A 42 15.21 -2.79 -8.80
N HIS A 43 13.92 -2.53 -8.83
CA HIS A 43 13.42 -1.19 -8.62
C HIS A 43 13.50 -0.81 -7.15
N LYS A 44 13.51 0.47 -6.89
CA LYS A 44 13.56 0.98 -5.52
C LYS A 44 12.21 1.53 -5.11
N LEU A 45 11.92 1.36 -3.83
CA LEU A 45 10.73 1.92 -3.22
C LEU A 45 11.14 3.08 -2.34
N VAL A 46 10.33 4.13 -2.33
CA VAL A 46 10.54 5.28 -1.47
C VAL A 46 9.46 5.26 -0.40
N TRP A 47 9.88 5.34 0.85
CA TRP A 47 9.00 5.34 2.00
C TRP A 47 8.90 6.77 2.50
N LYS A 48 7.69 7.29 2.57
CA LYS A 48 7.46 8.68 2.97
C LYS A 48 6.57 8.74 4.18
N LEU A 49 6.83 9.71 5.03
CA LEU A 49 5.91 10.04 6.10
C LEU A 49 5.06 11.21 5.62
N LYS A 50 3.75 11.00 5.57
CA LYS A 50 2.84 12.02 5.09
C LYS A 50 1.64 12.08 6.01
N GLU A 51 1.46 13.21 6.68
CA GLU A 51 0.33 13.44 7.58
C GLU A 51 0.19 12.33 8.62
N GLY A 52 1.31 11.87 9.16
CA GLY A 52 1.31 10.84 10.19
C GLY A 52 1.18 9.44 9.66
N GLU A 53 1.17 9.25 8.35
CA GLU A 53 1.04 7.93 7.73
C GLU A 53 2.24 7.64 6.86
N ILE A 54 2.53 6.34 6.73
CA ILE A 54 3.61 5.91 5.85
C ILE A 54 3.04 5.63 4.48
N VAL A 55 3.66 6.22 3.46
CA VAL A 55 3.27 6.05 2.07
C VAL A 55 4.46 5.49 1.31
N VAL A 56 4.21 4.52 0.44
CA VAL A 56 5.25 3.89 -0.36
C VAL A 56 5.02 4.23 -1.82
N VAL A 57 6.07 4.66 -2.51
CA VAL A 57 5.96 5.00 -3.92
C VAL A 57 7.16 4.43 -4.69
N HIS A 58 7.01 4.37 -6.01
CA HIS A 58 8.10 4.00 -6.91
C HIS A 58 9.12 5.12 -6.92
N ALA A 59 10.37 4.78 -6.80
CA ALA A 59 11.46 5.76 -6.84
C ALA A 59 11.62 6.39 -8.21
#